data_2c74fb5e53d055580b3b74cd179853db
#
_entry.id   2c74fb5e53d055580b3b74cd179853db
#
_cell.length_a   1.000
_cell.length_b   1.000
_cell.length_c   1.000
_cell.angle_alpha   90.00
_cell.angle_beta   90.00
_cell.angle_gamma   90.00
#
_symmetry.space_group_name_H-M   'P 1'
#
loop_
_entity.id
_entity.type
_entity.pdbx_description
1 polymer ?
#
loop_
_entity_poly.entity_id
_entity_poly.type
_entity_poly.pdbx_seq_one_letter_code
_entity_poly.pdbx_strand_id
1 'polypeptide(L)'
;EYDVNDLFKLIKATKKYDLVITYRYEKKYTTYRIVISWVYNKILRLIFKIKFRDISTGSRLVNRKIIKRINLRSTSPFIGAELAIRSLIKGYKVGEVGINQYPLTFRNESVSLKNIFLTIKDMILLFIKL
;
A
#
# COMPACT_ATOMS: atom_id res chain seq x y z
N GLU A 1 -12.93 -0.03 10.68
CA GLU A 1 -12.80 0.64 9.36
C GLU A 1 -13.05 -0.31 8.20
N TYR A 2 -12.81 -1.60 8.40
CA TYR A 2 -12.96 -2.61 7.36
C TYR A 2 -13.95 -3.69 7.76
N ASP A 3 -14.59 -4.31 6.77
CA ASP A 3 -15.55 -5.39 6.96
C ASP A 3 -14.83 -6.70 7.27
N VAL A 4 -15.40 -7.50 8.17
CA VAL A 4 -14.90 -8.85 8.48
C VAL A 4 -14.90 -9.75 7.24
N ASN A 5 -15.88 -9.59 6.35
CA ASN A 5 -15.97 -10.34 5.10
C ASN A 5 -14.77 -10.06 4.19
N ASP A 6 -14.20 -8.88 4.26
CA ASP A 6 -12.99 -8.52 3.49
C ASP A 6 -11.77 -9.30 3.99
N LEU A 7 -11.71 -9.60 5.29
CA LEU A 7 -10.65 -10.45 5.84
C LEU A 7 -10.69 -11.85 5.22
N PHE A 8 -11.87 -12.43 5.05
CA PHE A 8 -11.99 -13.73 4.40
C PHE A 8 -11.53 -13.70 2.94
N LYS A 9 -11.82 -12.61 2.22
CA LYS A 9 -11.31 -12.44 0.85
C LYS A 9 -9.78 -12.42 0.82
N LEU A 10 -9.15 -11.73 1.77
CA LEU A 10 -7.70 -11.66 1.89
C LEU A 10 -7.10 -13.04 2.17
N ILE A 11 -7.67 -13.76 3.14
CA ILE A 11 -7.20 -15.10 3.50
C ILE A 11 -7.31 -16.06 2.31
N LYS A 12 -8.41 -16.00 1.57
CA LYS A 12 -8.60 -16.82 0.38
C LYS A 12 -7.57 -16.52 -0.70
N ALA A 13 -7.20 -15.25 -0.87
CA ALA A 13 -6.22 -14.84 -1.87
C ALA A 13 -4.80 -15.31 -1.52
N THR A 14 -4.49 -15.63 -0.26
CA THR A 14 -3.18 -16.14 0.14
C THR A 14 -2.82 -17.49 -0.47
N LYS A 15 -3.81 -18.21 -0.97
CA LYS A 15 -3.56 -19.47 -1.70
C LYS A 15 -2.89 -19.24 -3.04
N LYS A 16 -3.04 -18.06 -3.62
CA LYS A 16 -2.54 -17.71 -4.94
C LYS A 16 -1.37 -16.74 -4.91
N TYR A 17 -1.31 -15.87 -3.88
CA TYR A 17 -0.32 -14.80 -3.79
C TYR A 17 0.49 -14.87 -2.50
N ASP A 18 1.75 -14.45 -2.58
CA ASP A 18 2.65 -14.36 -1.43
C ASP A 18 2.42 -13.09 -0.62
N LEU A 19 2.05 -12.02 -1.28
CA LEU A 19 1.64 -10.75 -0.67
C LEU A 19 0.31 -10.35 -1.27
N VAL A 20 -0.67 -10.08 -0.41
CA VAL A 20 -1.98 -9.58 -0.83
C VAL A 20 -2.13 -8.16 -0.31
N ILE A 21 -2.23 -7.20 -1.21
CA ILE A 21 -2.54 -5.82 -0.88
C ILE A 21 -4.03 -5.57 -1.16
N THR A 22 -4.55 -4.49 -0.63
CA THR A 22 -5.96 -4.16 -0.79
C THR A 22 -6.13 -2.86 -1.56
N TYR A 23 -7.26 -2.73 -2.25
CA TYR A 23 -7.70 -1.46 -2.79
C TYR A 23 -9.13 -1.19 -2.32
N ARG A 24 -9.46 0.08 -2.14
CA ARG A 24 -10.78 0.49 -1.67
C ARG A 24 -11.70 0.71 -2.84
N TYR A 25 -12.87 0.08 -2.82
CA TYR A 25 -13.89 0.31 -3.84
C TYR A 25 -14.34 1.77 -3.85
N GLU A 26 -14.49 2.34 -2.67
CA GLU A 26 -14.89 3.73 -2.49
C GLU A 26 -14.06 4.33 -1.37
N LYS A 27 -13.38 5.46 -1.65
CA LYS A 27 -12.58 6.17 -0.66
C LYS A 27 -13.45 7.14 0.12
N LYS A 28 -13.62 6.87 1.41
CA LYS A 28 -14.46 7.69 2.31
C LYS A 28 -13.65 8.69 3.12
N TYR A 29 -12.79 9.41 2.44
CA TYR A 29 -11.98 10.48 3.02
C TYR A 29 -12.41 11.84 2.45
N THR A 30 -11.83 12.92 2.98
CA THR A 30 -12.01 14.26 2.41
C THR A 30 -11.48 14.30 0.97
N THR A 31 -12.03 15.22 0.16
CA THR A 31 -11.59 15.37 -1.23
C THR A 31 -10.09 15.61 -1.34
N TYR A 32 -9.53 16.44 -0.43
CA TYR A 32 -8.10 16.71 -0.38
C TYR A 32 -7.28 15.43 -0.23
N ARG A 33 -7.67 14.57 0.69
CA ARG A 33 -6.95 13.31 0.94
C ARG A 33 -7.09 12.32 -0.23
N ILE A 34 -8.25 12.30 -0.87
CA ILE A 34 -8.46 11.46 -2.04
C ILE A 34 -7.54 11.88 -3.19
N VAL A 35 -7.41 13.19 -3.43
CA VAL A 35 -6.52 13.73 -4.46
C VAL A 35 -5.06 13.38 -4.17
N ILE A 36 -4.61 13.55 -2.93
CA ILE A 36 -3.25 13.19 -2.52
C ILE A 36 -2.98 11.72 -2.76
N SER A 37 -3.89 10.85 -2.37
CA SER A 37 -3.77 9.41 -2.57
C SER A 37 -3.72 9.06 -4.06
N TRP A 38 -4.54 9.71 -4.87
CA TRP A 38 -4.57 9.50 -6.31
C TRP A 38 -3.24 9.88 -6.96
N VAL A 39 -2.71 11.07 -6.62
CA VAL A 39 -1.42 11.55 -7.13
C VAL A 39 -0.31 10.59 -6.71
N TYR A 40 -0.29 10.18 -5.46
CA TYR A 40 0.70 9.25 -4.92
C TYR A 40 0.71 7.93 -5.68
N ASN A 41 -0.45 7.32 -5.86
CA ASN A 41 -0.56 6.06 -6.60
C ASN A 41 -0.15 6.21 -8.06
N LYS A 42 -0.50 7.34 -8.68
CA LYS A 42 -0.12 7.62 -10.06
C LYS A 42 1.39 7.75 -10.23
N ILE A 43 2.03 8.46 -9.32
CA ILE A 43 3.49 8.61 -9.32
C ILE A 43 4.17 7.25 -9.16
N LEU A 44 3.70 6.43 -8.22
CA LEU A 44 4.27 5.11 -8.01
C LEU A 44 4.12 4.20 -9.23
N ARG A 45 2.98 4.24 -9.90
CA ARG A 45 2.78 3.47 -11.12
C ARG A 45 3.70 3.91 -12.25
N LEU A 46 3.96 5.20 -12.36
CA LEU A 46 4.84 5.74 -13.40
C LEU A 46 6.31 5.44 -13.13
N ILE A 47 6.77 5.65 -11.89
CA ILE A 47 8.18 5.48 -11.53
C ILE A 47 8.59 4.01 -11.45
N PHE A 48 7.79 3.19 -10.78
CA PHE A 48 8.13 1.79 -10.53
C PHE A 48 7.43 0.82 -11.49
N LYS A 49 6.62 1.32 -12.41
CA LYS A 49 5.89 0.52 -13.42
C LYS A 49 5.01 -0.56 -12.81
N ILE A 50 4.42 -0.29 -11.65
CA ILE A 50 3.50 -1.20 -10.98
C ILE A 50 2.08 -0.99 -11.49
N LYS A 51 1.25 -2.05 -11.40
CA LYS A 51 -0.12 -2.04 -11.95
C LYS A 51 -1.21 -2.06 -10.88
N PHE A 52 -0.88 -1.78 -9.63
CA PHE A 52 -1.84 -1.82 -8.53
C PHE A 52 -2.70 -0.57 -8.49
N ARG A 53 -3.97 -0.76 -8.11
CA ARG A 53 -4.96 0.32 -8.06
C ARG A 53 -4.73 1.27 -6.89
N ASP A 54 -4.41 0.72 -5.71
CA ASP A 54 -4.25 1.54 -4.51
C ASP A 54 -3.22 0.89 -3.58
N ILE A 55 -2.01 1.42 -3.62
CA ILE A 55 -0.93 0.91 -2.78
C ILE A 55 -0.90 1.57 -1.41
N SER A 56 -1.70 2.62 -1.21
CA SER A 56 -1.72 3.39 0.04
C SER A 56 -2.59 2.78 1.14
N THR A 57 -3.34 1.73 0.85
CA THR A 57 -4.19 1.06 1.84
C THR A 57 -3.34 0.28 2.84
N GLY A 58 -3.71 0.38 4.12
CA GLY A 58 -2.94 -0.24 5.19
C GLY A 58 -3.13 -1.73 5.41
N SER A 59 -4.25 -2.29 4.94
CA SER A 59 -4.55 -3.71 5.14
C SER A 59 -3.79 -4.59 4.15
N ARG A 60 -3.02 -5.53 4.68
CA ARG A 60 -2.21 -6.45 3.87
C ARG A 60 -2.08 -7.80 4.56
N LEU A 61 -1.95 -8.86 3.77
CA LEU A 61 -1.51 -10.15 4.26
C LEU A 61 -0.20 -10.53 3.60
N VAL A 62 0.78 -10.86 4.42
CA VAL A 62 2.16 -11.08 3.98
C VAL A 62 2.59 -12.49 4.38
N ASN A 63 3.14 -13.24 3.43
CA ASN A 63 3.75 -14.52 3.73
C ASN A 63 5.01 -14.27 4.58
N ARG A 64 5.21 -15.12 5.59
CA ARG A 64 6.35 -15.03 6.49
C ARG A 64 7.70 -15.03 5.75
N LYS A 65 7.80 -15.72 4.61
CA LYS A 65 9.00 -15.74 3.77
C LYS A 65 9.43 -14.33 3.35
N ILE A 66 8.47 -13.49 2.99
CA ILE A 66 8.72 -12.12 2.54
C ILE A 66 9.33 -11.30 3.69
N ILE A 67 8.72 -11.39 4.88
CA ILE A 67 9.19 -10.65 6.05
C ILE A 67 10.64 -11.02 6.39
N LYS A 68 11.00 -12.28 6.24
CA LYS A 68 12.35 -12.76 6.56
C LYS A 68 13.40 -12.38 5.52
N ARG A 69 13.01 -12.22 4.26
CA ARG A 69 13.95 -12.01 3.15
C ARG A 69 14.02 -10.58 2.64
N ILE A 70 13.02 -9.77 2.95
CA ILE A 70 12.97 -8.38 2.50
C ILE A 70 13.38 -7.47 3.64
N ASN A 71 14.37 -6.62 3.38
CA ASN A 71 14.83 -5.64 4.33
C ASN A 71 14.22 -4.28 3.99
N LEU A 72 13.22 -3.87 4.78
CA LEU A 72 12.55 -2.59 4.61
C LEU A 72 13.36 -1.49 5.27
N ARG A 73 13.53 -0.37 4.58
CA ARG A 73 14.32 0.76 5.06
C ARG A 73 13.54 2.05 5.25
N SER A 74 12.33 2.14 4.71
CA SER A 74 11.51 3.33 4.82
C SER A 74 11.05 3.56 6.25
N THR A 75 11.02 4.82 6.66
CA THR A 75 10.51 5.25 7.96
C THR A 75 9.24 6.08 7.85
N SER A 76 8.75 6.26 6.63
CA SER A 76 7.54 7.03 6.30
C SER A 76 6.40 6.10 5.90
N PRO A 77 5.21 6.66 5.61
CA PRO A 77 4.11 5.86 5.05
C PRO A 77 4.44 5.13 3.75
N PHE A 78 5.55 5.46 3.09
CA PHE A 78 6.01 4.76 1.90
C PHE A 78 6.38 3.29 2.17
N ILE A 79 6.55 2.89 3.42
CA ILE A 79 6.97 1.51 3.77
C ILE A 79 6.06 0.44 3.17
N GLY A 80 4.76 0.71 3.07
CA GLY A 80 3.82 -0.23 2.45
C GLY A 80 4.07 -0.42 0.95
N ALA A 81 4.37 0.67 0.25
CA ALA A 81 4.73 0.60 -1.17
C ALA A 81 6.08 -0.07 -1.37
N GLU A 82 7.04 0.23 -0.51
CA GLU A 82 8.37 -0.41 -0.55
C GLU A 82 8.26 -1.93 -0.43
N LEU A 83 7.41 -2.40 0.48
CA LEU A 83 7.17 -3.85 0.64
C LEU A 83 6.69 -4.48 -0.66
N ALA A 84 5.69 -3.88 -1.31
CA ALA A 84 5.14 -4.39 -2.55
C ALA A 84 6.17 -4.36 -3.69
N ILE A 85 6.89 -3.27 -3.84
CA ILE A 85 7.89 -3.08 -4.90
C ILE A 85 9.04 -4.07 -4.74
N ARG A 86 9.59 -4.20 -3.53
CA ARG A 86 10.68 -5.14 -3.27
C ARG A 86 10.24 -6.59 -3.44
N SER A 87 9.00 -6.91 -3.07
CA SER A 87 8.44 -8.25 -3.28
C SER A 87 8.36 -8.60 -4.75
N LEU A 88 7.89 -7.68 -5.58
CA LEU A 88 7.83 -7.87 -7.04
C LEU A 88 9.22 -8.08 -7.65
N ILE A 89 10.19 -7.28 -7.23
CA ILE A 89 11.56 -7.37 -7.74
C ILE A 89 12.18 -8.72 -7.41
N LYS A 90 11.88 -9.27 -6.24
CA LYS A 90 12.39 -10.57 -5.82
C LYS A 90 11.61 -11.76 -6.42
N GLY A 91 10.61 -11.49 -7.24
CA GLY A 91 9.86 -12.54 -7.94
C GLY A 91 8.70 -13.13 -7.15
N TYR A 92 8.31 -12.54 -6.04
CA TYR A 92 7.14 -12.98 -5.30
C TYR A 92 5.85 -12.60 -6.02
N LYS A 93 4.82 -13.41 -5.83
CA LYS A 93 3.49 -13.14 -6.41
C LYS A 93 2.74 -12.16 -5.52
N VAL A 94 2.45 -10.99 -6.06
CA VAL A 94 1.71 -9.93 -5.36
C VAL A 94 0.37 -9.73 -6.04
N GLY A 95 -0.70 -9.85 -5.27
CA GLY A 95 -2.06 -9.64 -5.76
C GLY A 95 -2.78 -8.57 -4.97
N GLU A 96 -3.90 -8.10 -5.50
CA GLU A 96 -4.74 -7.13 -4.80
C GLU A 96 -6.18 -7.60 -4.70
N VAL A 97 -6.84 -7.24 -3.59
CA VAL A 97 -8.21 -7.58 -3.29
C VAL A 97 -8.97 -6.30 -2.97
N GLY A 98 -10.16 -6.15 -3.57
CA GLY A 98 -11.04 -5.01 -3.28
C GLY A 98 -11.71 -5.16 -1.92
N ILE A 99 -11.74 -4.08 -1.16
CA ILE A 99 -12.38 -4.01 0.14
C ILE A 99 -13.32 -2.82 0.24
N ASN A 100 -14.26 -2.91 1.17
CA ASN A 100 -15.10 -1.78 1.56
C ASN A 100 -14.46 -1.08 2.73
N GLN A 101 -14.47 0.25 2.70
CA GLN A 101 -13.96 1.06 3.78
C GLN A 101 -15.13 1.76 4.48
N TYR A 102 -15.20 1.61 5.81
CA TYR A 102 -16.17 2.32 6.62
C TYR A 102 -15.53 3.54 7.26
N PRO A 103 -16.22 4.69 7.29
CA PRO A 103 -15.68 5.89 7.92
C PRO A 103 -15.51 5.68 9.43
N LEU A 104 -14.39 6.14 9.98
CA LEU A 104 -14.16 6.19 11.44
C LEU A 104 -14.55 7.55 11.95
N THR A 105 -15.38 7.57 12.99
CA THR A 105 -15.95 8.80 13.56
C THR A 105 -14.90 9.66 14.29
N PHE A 106 -13.83 9.05 14.78
CA PHE A 106 -12.85 9.72 15.66
C PHE A 106 -11.45 9.85 15.07
N ARG A 107 -11.27 9.46 13.83
CA ARG A 107 -9.96 9.47 13.22
C ARG A 107 -9.64 10.85 12.65
N ASN A 108 -8.51 11.40 13.08
CA ASN A 108 -7.97 12.58 12.45
C ASN A 108 -7.27 12.17 11.15
N GLU A 109 -7.83 12.57 10.03
CA GLU A 109 -7.36 12.16 8.70
C GLU A 109 -6.39 13.15 8.06
N SER A 110 -5.78 14.01 8.85
CA SER A 110 -4.82 14.97 8.32
C SER A 110 -3.54 14.30 7.86
N VAL A 111 -3.12 14.65 6.65
CA VAL A 111 -1.82 14.24 6.11
C VAL A 111 -0.85 15.37 6.41
N SER A 112 0.17 15.12 7.23
CA SER A 112 1.14 16.15 7.58
C SER A 112 2.14 16.38 6.42
N LEU A 113 2.57 17.63 6.27
CA LEU A 113 3.59 17.98 5.28
C LEU A 113 4.90 17.22 5.54
N LYS A 114 5.22 16.97 6.81
CA LYS A 114 6.38 16.18 7.19
C LYS A 114 6.32 14.77 6.63
N ASN A 115 5.16 14.11 6.72
CA ASN A 115 4.97 12.77 6.19
C ASN A 115 5.06 12.74 4.67
N ILE A 116 4.54 13.75 4.00
CA ILE A 116 4.65 13.87 2.54
C ILE A 116 6.11 13.99 2.13
N PHE A 117 6.87 14.84 2.81
CA PHE A 117 8.29 15.04 2.53
C PHE A 117 9.09 13.74 2.75
N LEU A 118 8.86 13.05 3.86
CA LEU A 118 9.54 11.79 4.17
C LEU A 118 9.18 10.70 3.15
N THR A 119 7.93 10.66 2.71
CA THR A 119 7.49 9.72 1.70
C THR A 119 8.21 9.95 0.37
N ILE A 120 8.31 11.20 -0.07
CA ILE A 120 9.03 11.54 -1.29
C ILE A 120 10.50 11.17 -1.18
N LYS A 121 11.11 11.46 -0.05
CA LYS A 121 12.52 11.12 0.22
C LYS A 121 12.74 9.61 0.13
N ASP A 122 11.92 8.82 0.81
CA ASP A 122 12.05 7.36 0.81
C ASP A 122 11.81 6.78 -0.60
N MET A 123 10.88 7.35 -1.34
CA MET A 123 10.60 6.96 -2.72
C MET A 123 11.81 7.17 -3.63
N ILE A 124 12.43 8.34 -3.53
CA ILE A 124 13.63 8.68 -4.32
C ILE A 124 14.79 7.75 -3.94
N LEU A 125 14.99 7.51 -2.66
CA LEU A 125 16.07 6.62 -2.20
C LEU A 125 15.89 5.19 -2.73
N LEU A 126 14.68 4.68 -2.72
CA LEU A 126 14.41 3.36 -3.28
C LEU A 126 14.66 3.32 -4.79
N PHE A 127 14.19 4.33 -5.52
CA PHE A 127 14.37 4.42 -6.97
C PHE A 127 15.85 4.44 -7.35
N ILE A 128 16.68 5.18 -6.62
CA ILE A 128 18.12 5.27 -6.88
C ILE A 128 18.81 3.93 -6.66
N LYS A 129 18.36 3.16 -5.66
CA LYS A 129 18.97 1.86 -5.32
C LYS A 129 18.52 0.70 -6.23
N LEU A 130 17.51 0.93 -7.00
CA LEU A 130 17.07 -0.04 -7.99
C LEU A 130 17.81 0.22 -9.29
#